data_ba4f803f4dc279224a43cb12979e6cb4
#
_entry.id   ba4f803f4dc279224a43cb12979e6cb4
#
_cell.length_a   1.000
_cell.length_b   1.000
_cell.length_c   1.000
_cell.angle_alpha   90.00
_cell.angle_beta   90.00
_cell.angle_gamma   90.00
#
_symmetry.space_group_name_H-M   'P 1'
#
loop_
_entity.id
_entity.type
_entity.pdbx_description
1 polymer ?
#
loop_
_entity_poly.entity_id
_entity_poly.type
_entity_poly.pdbx_seq_one_letter_code
_entity_poly.pdbx_strand_id
1 'polypeptide(L)'
;MKKHWLLICFINFFIAALMGLLLRLMYVAPVEWVNFQFLLHGHSHVAMLGWVYLMLYSLIIHFFLPKEAQQKPIYNRLFWVTQVSVMGMMVRFPVEGYAMLSIAFSTLHIFCSYYFCRLIWKDAQPNSLPEKQMLRTALFFMILSTLGVWCLGPAVGLMGKTSAFYQIAIQFFLHFQFNGWFMFAVLALFIHQLNAQINEKQFRLFYSLLVAATILTLALPISWYLSNPVFYWINGLGVLMQLGAFLVFIKMIKPRLQAFFSTLKKIEKIVYGFALFSLALKVGIQLVVLLPGLDQISHQIRNFVIGYIHLTMLGIITGFLLGFALQNKFVNGKSFWVHWGLSLFLLGFVGTEILLFVQGGYFFFDKGPMPMYQQNLFFTSIGLPAGLLMIIIGKLLAQPRSINEPQLMKE
;
A
#
# COMPACT_ATOMS: atom_id res chain seq x y z
N MET A 1 -18.40 -6.99 -5.72
CA MET A 1 -17.83 -6.67 -4.38
C MET A 1 -18.94 -6.23 -3.44
N LYS A 2 -18.90 -6.64 -2.16
CA LYS A 2 -19.91 -6.22 -1.17
C LYS A 2 -19.74 -4.75 -0.83
N LYS A 3 -20.82 -3.95 -0.91
CA LYS A 3 -20.77 -2.49 -0.71
C LYS A 3 -20.23 -2.08 0.67
N HIS A 4 -20.56 -2.87 1.72
CA HIS A 4 -20.10 -2.60 3.08
C HIS A 4 -18.60 -2.89 3.27
N TRP A 5 -18.01 -3.86 2.59
CA TRP A 5 -16.56 -4.11 2.67
C TRP A 5 -15.76 -2.89 2.22
N LEU A 6 -16.16 -2.34 1.07
CA LEU A 6 -15.50 -1.15 0.54
C LEU A 6 -15.63 0.05 1.49
N LEU A 7 -16.82 0.26 2.07
CA LEU A 7 -17.01 1.36 3.01
C LEU A 7 -16.10 1.21 4.24
N ILE A 8 -15.99 0.00 4.78
CA ILE A 8 -15.12 -0.29 5.92
C ILE A 8 -13.64 -0.03 5.56
N CYS A 9 -13.19 -0.44 4.38
CA CYS A 9 -11.83 -0.14 3.92
C CYS A 9 -11.56 1.37 3.90
N PHE A 10 -12.50 2.18 3.38
CA PHE A 10 -12.36 3.65 3.38
C PHE A 10 -12.41 4.25 4.79
N ILE A 11 -13.22 3.71 5.69
CA ILE A 11 -13.26 4.15 7.09
C ILE A 11 -11.91 3.84 7.77
N ASN A 12 -11.38 2.64 7.59
CA ASN A 12 -10.04 2.30 8.12
C ASN A 12 -8.97 3.25 7.57
N PHE A 13 -9.04 3.58 6.27
CA PHE A 13 -8.10 4.50 5.65
C PHE A 13 -8.22 5.92 6.23
N PHE A 14 -9.44 6.39 6.42
CA PHE A 14 -9.71 7.69 7.05
C PHE A 14 -9.16 7.74 8.48
N ILE A 15 -9.39 6.70 9.28
CA ILE A 15 -8.86 6.62 10.65
C ILE A 15 -7.31 6.59 10.62
N ALA A 16 -6.71 5.82 9.72
CA ALA A 16 -5.26 5.83 9.56
C ALA A 16 -4.74 7.23 9.19
N ALA A 17 -5.42 7.94 8.29
CA ALA A 17 -5.05 9.31 7.93
C ALA A 17 -5.20 10.30 9.10
N LEU A 18 -6.23 10.16 9.93
CA LEU A 18 -6.38 10.94 11.17
C LEU A 18 -5.25 10.66 12.17
N MET A 19 -4.89 9.39 12.36
CA MET A 19 -3.74 9.04 13.21
C MET A 19 -2.44 9.65 12.67
N GLY A 20 -2.24 9.62 11.34
CA GLY A 20 -1.10 10.27 10.70
C GLY A 20 -1.09 11.79 10.87
N LEU A 21 -2.25 12.43 10.78
CA LEU A 21 -2.40 13.86 11.05
C LEU A 21 -2.09 14.19 12.52
N LEU A 22 -2.55 13.37 13.47
CA LEU A 22 -2.25 13.53 14.89
C LEU A 22 -0.74 13.39 15.17
N LEU A 23 -0.05 12.45 14.52
CA LEU A 23 1.41 12.34 14.59
C LEU A 23 2.11 13.62 14.11
N ARG A 24 1.57 14.31 13.10
CA ARG A 24 2.10 15.61 12.63
C ARG A 24 1.80 16.73 13.61
N LEU A 25 0.59 16.73 14.20
CA LEU A 25 0.20 17.70 15.21
C LEU A 25 1.15 17.68 16.42
N MET A 26 1.60 16.50 16.85
CA MET A 26 2.52 16.35 18.00
C MET A 26 3.88 17.06 17.81
N TYR A 27 4.24 17.45 16.58
CA TYR A 27 5.42 18.29 16.31
C TYR A 27 5.11 19.80 16.31
N VAL A 28 3.84 20.19 16.33
CA VAL A 28 3.38 21.59 16.25
C VAL A 28 2.81 22.05 17.58
N ALA A 29 2.15 21.15 18.31
CA ALA A 29 1.52 21.43 19.59
C ALA A 29 1.71 20.25 20.55
N PRO A 30 1.79 20.50 21.89
CA PRO A 30 1.87 19.43 22.86
C PRO A 30 0.58 18.62 22.91
N VAL A 31 0.70 17.28 22.87
CA VAL A 31 -0.39 16.31 22.99
C VAL A 31 0.01 15.29 24.04
N GLU A 32 -0.24 15.63 25.31
CA GLU A 32 0.30 14.89 26.47
C GLU A 32 -0.34 13.52 26.71
N TRP A 33 -1.55 13.32 26.22
CA TRP A 33 -2.34 12.10 26.44
C TRP A 33 -2.04 10.96 25.45
N VAL A 34 -1.13 11.17 24.49
CA VAL A 34 -0.77 10.19 23.44
C VAL A 34 0.74 9.94 23.43
N ASN A 35 1.14 8.68 23.46
CA ASN A 35 2.52 8.29 23.17
C ASN A 35 2.76 8.25 21.66
N PHE A 36 3.74 9.02 21.17
CA PHE A 36 4.08 9.11 19.74
C PHE A 36 4.38 7.74 19.11
N GLN A 37 5.19 6.91 19.75
CA GLN A 37 5.57 5.61 19.21
C GLN A 37 4.38 4.65 19.15
N PHE A 38 3.53 4.66 20.17
CA PHE A 38 2.35 3.82 20.23
C PHE A 38 1.35 4.22 19.14
N LEU A 39 1.13 5.51 18.96
CA LEU A 39 0.28 6.02 17.87
C LEU A 39 0.86 5.70 16.50
N LEU A 40 2.18 5.78 16.30
CA LEU A 40 2.86 5.43 15.06
C LEU A 40 2.65 3.94 14.71
N HIS A 41 2.70 3.05 15.70
CA HIS A 41 2.38 1.63 15.48
C HIS A 41 0.91 1.45 15.08
N GLY A 42 -0.03 2.11 15.78
CA GLY A 42 -1.45 2.11 15.42
C GLY A 42 -1.69 2.59 13.99
N HIS A 43 -1.13 3.77 13.64
CA HIS A 43 -1.19 4.33 12.29
C HIS A 43 -0.72 3.35 11.22
N SER A 44 0.47 2.78 11.41
CA SER A 44 1.09 1.89 10.42
C SER A 44 0.26 0.61 10.22
N HIS A 45 -0.19 -0.03 11.30
CA HIS A 45 -0.99 -1.26 11.22
C HIS A 45 -2.35 -1.01 10.56
N VAL A 46 -3.05 0.06 10.91
CA VAL A 46 -4.35 0.39 10.32
C VAL A 46 -4.20 0.76 8.85
N ALA A 47 -3.17 1.53 8.46
CA ALA A 47 -2.90 1.87 7.08
C ALA A 47 -2.59 0.64 6.21
N MET A 48 -1.74 -0.25 6.69
CA MET A 48 -1.32 -1.44 5.94
C MET A 48 -2.39 -2.54 5.94
N LEU A 49 -2.93 -2.85 7.11
CA LEU A 49 -3.76 -4.04 7.31
C LEU A 49 -5.26 -3.70 7.23
N GLY A 50 -5.66 -2.52 7.70
CA GLY A 50 -7.04 -2.05 7.63
C GLY A 50 -7.44 -1.46 6.28
N TRP A 51 -6.51 -0.74 5.60
CA TRP A 51 -6.78 -0.18 4.27
C TRP A 51 -6.27 -1.09 3.16
N VAL A 52 -4.96 -1.21 3.00
CA VAL A 52 -4.39 -1.86 1.80
C VAL A 52 -4.76 -3.34 1.75
N TYR A 53 -4.53 -4.07 2.84
CA TYR A 53 -4.81 -5.50 2.88
C TYR A 53 -6.31 -5.80 2.64
N LEU A 54 -7.23 -5.16 3.37
CA LEU A 54 -8.67 -5.42 3.23
C LEU A 54 -9.22 -4.96 1.88
N MET A 55 -8.65 -3.90 1.29
CA MET A 55 -9.02 -3.47 -0.05
C MET A 55 -8.54 -4.50 -1.09
N LEU A 56 -7.30 -4.98 -1.02
CA LEU A 56 -6.79 -6.06 -1.86
C LEU A 56 -7.58 -7.36 -1.67
N TYR A 57 -7.87 -7.74 -0.42
CA TYR A 57 -8.75 -8.86 -0.10
C TYR A 57 -10.07 -8.78 -0.88
N SER A 58 -10.71 -7.62 -0.82
CA SER A 58 -12.01 -7.39 -1.46
C SER A 58 -11.93 -7.42 -2.99
N LEU A 59 -10.89 -6.83 -3.57
CA LEU A 59 -10.67 -6.77 -5.02
C LEU A 59 -10.25 -8.13 -5.59
N ILE A 60 -9.39 -8.87 -4.91
CA ILE A 60 -8.97 -10.22 -5.32
C ILE A 60 -10.17 -11.15 -5.38
N ILE A 61 -11.03 -11.15 -4.35
CA ILE A 61 -12.26 -11.95 -4.36
C ILE A 61 -13.18 -11.53 -5.50
N HIS A 62 -13.30 -10.22 -5.75
CA HIS A 62 -14.20 -9.72 -6.77
C HIS A 62 -13.76 -10.08 -8.20
N PHE A 63 -12.45 -9.99 -8.49
CA PHE A 63 -11.94 -10.15 -9.85
C PHE A 63 -11.46 -11.56 -10.19
N PHE A 64 -10.92 -12.28 -9.20
CA PHE A 64 -10.29 -13.56 -9.46
C PHE A 64 -11.10 -14.78 -9.00
N LEU A 65 -12.22 -14.61 -8.31
CA LEU A 65 -13.08 -15.71 -7.95
C LEU A 65 -14.32 -15.80 -8.87
N PRO A 66 -14.76 -17.01 -9.25
CA PRO A 66 -16.05 -17.19 -9.91
C PRO A 66 -17.20 -16.77 -8.98
N LYS A 67 -18.35 -16.38 -9.56
CA LYS A 67 -19.48 -15.81 -8.80
C LYS A 67 -19.98 -16.72 -7.69
N GLU A 68 -19.99 -18.03 -7.93
CA GLU A 68 -20.40 -19.06 -6.96
C GLU A 68 -19.46 -19.08 -5.74
N ALA A 69 -18.16 -18.96 -5.98
CA ALA A 69 -17.16 -18.89 -4.90
C ALA A 69 -17.26 -17.58 -4.11
N GLN A 70 -17.53 -16.44 -4.77
CA GLN A 70 -17.72 -15.15 -4.09
C GLN A 70 -18.90 -15.16 -3.10
N GLN A 71 -19.90 -16.03 -3.31
CA GLN A 71 -21.08 -16.14 -2.44
C GLN A 71 -20.84 -17.03 -1.21
N LYS A 72 -19.74 -17.81 -1.16
CA LYS A 72 -19.43 -18.66 0.00
C LYS A 72 -19.38 -17.81 1.28
N PRO A 73 -20.11 -18.20 2.36
CA PRO A 73 -20.15 -17.44 3.61
C PRO A 73 -18.78 -17.24 4.25
N ILE A 74 -17.84 -18.17 3.98
CA ILE A 74 -16.50 -18.16 4.57
C ILE A 74 -15.73 -16.87 4.27
N TYR A 75 -15.85 -16.31 3.05
CA TYR A 75 -15.20 -15.06 2.69
C TYR A 75 -15.73 -13.88 3.49
N ASN A 76 -17.05 -13.87 3.76
CA ASN A 76 -17.64 -12.82 4.58
C ASN A 76 -17.24 -12.96 6.05
N ARG A 77 -17.24 -14.18 6.59
CA ARG A 77 -16.81 -14.42 7.98
C ARG A 77 -15.34 -14.03 8.16
N LEU A 78 -14.49 -14.46 7.23
CA LEU A 78 -13.06 -14.14 7.28
C LEU A 78 -12.80 -12.63 7.20
N PHE A 79 -13.51 -11.91 6.32
CA PHE A 79 -13.43 -10.44 6.26
C PHE A 79 -13.71 -9.81 7.62
N TRP A 80 -14.80 -10.24 8.28
CA TRP A 80 -15.17 -9.64 9.56
C TRP A 80 -14.23 -10.03 10.70
N VAL A 81 -13.74 -11.26 10.74
CA VAL A 81 -12.73 -11.65 11.74
C VAL A 81 -11.44 -10.86 11.54
N THR A 82 -11.03 -10.66 10.28
CA THR A 82 -9.88 -9.79 9.96
C THR A 82 -10.15 -8.34 10.37
N GLN A 83 -11.36 -7.82 10.13
CA GLN A 83 -11.72 -6.47 10.56
C GLN A 83 -11.73 -6.33 12.09
N VAL A 84 -12.18 -7.33 12.83
CA VAL A 84 -12.07 -7.34 14.30
C VAL A 84 -10.61 -7.28 14.74
N SER A 85 -9.70 -8.00 14.09
CA SER A 85 -8.27 -7.90 14.38
C SER A 85 -7.72 -6.51 14.11
N VAL A 86 -8.13 -5.87 13.01
CA VAL A 86 -7.76 -4.49 12.68
C VAL A 86 -8.29 -3.50 13.72
N MET A 87 -9.55 -3.63 14.14
CA MET A 87 -10.14 -2.78 15.19
C MET A 87 -9.42 -2.95 16.52
N GLY A 88 -9.06 -4.19 16.88
CA GLY A 88 -8.26 -4.45 18.06
C GLY A 88 -6.91 -3.76 18.01
N MET A 89 -6.20 -3.85 16.89
CA MET A 89 -4.93 -3.12 16.69
C MET A 89 -5.12 -1.60 16.71
N MET A 90 -6.17 -1.09 16.07
CA MET A 90 -6.51 0.34 16.00
C MET A 90 -6.68 0.96 17.39
N VAL A 91 -7.28 0.23 18.33
CA VAL A 91 -7.55 0.70 19.69
C VAL A 91 -6.36 0.44 20.62
N ARG A 92 -5.74 -0.75 20.53
CA ARG A 92 -4.76 -1.18 21.53
C ARG A 92 -3.36 -0.61 21.28
N PHE A 93 -2.89 -0.52 20.04
CA PHE A 93 -1.57 0.05 19.78
C PHE A 93 -1.39 1.48 20.28
N PRO A 94 -2.31 2.44 20.08
CA PRO A 94 -2.16 3.79 20.60
C PRO A 94 -2.12 3.87 22.13
N VAL A 95 -2.72 2.90 22.84
CA VAL A 95 -2.83 2.87 24.29
C VAL A 95 -1.63 2.17 24.97
N GLU A 96 -1.22 1.02 24.46
CA GLU A 96 -0.25 0.14 25.13
C GLU A 96 0.98 -0.20 24.29
N GLY A 97 1.04 0.25 23.02
CA GLY A 97 2.12 -0.14 22.11
C GLY A 97 2.11 -1.65 21.83
N TYR A 98 3.29 -2.27 21.77
CA TYR A 98 3.44 -3.72 21.67
C TYR A 98 3.27 -4.39 23.04
N ALA A 99 2.03 -4.69 23.40
CA ALA A 99 1.65 -5.41 24.61
C ALA A 99 0.81 -6.66 24.24
N MET A 100 0.38 -7.40 25.25
CA MET A 100 -0.26 -8.70 25.05
C MET A 100 -1.47 -8.64 24.09
N LEU A 101 -2.37 -7.67 24.26
CA LEU A 101 -3.60 -7.59 23.44
C LEU A 101 -3.31 -7.10 22.04
N SER A 102 -2.46 -6.08 21.87
CA SER A 102 -2.07 -5.59 20.53
C SER A 102 -1.34 -6.67 19.72
N ILE A 103 -0.47 -7.46 20.37
CA ILE A 103 0.20 -8.62 19.76
C ILE A 103 -0.81 -9.71 19.42
N ALA A 104 -1.77 -10.01 20.30
CA ALA A 104 -2.80 -11.02 20.05
C ALA A 104 -3.64 -10.67 18.82
N PHE A 105 -4.09 -9.40 18.66
CA PHE A 105 -4.84 -8.97 17.49
C PHE A 105 -3.99 -8.99 16.21
N SER A 106 -2.72 -8.60 16.26
CA SER A 106 -1.83 -8.70 15.10
C SER A 106 -1.56 -10.16 14.70
N THR A 107 -1.41 -11.04 15.66
CA THR A 107 -1.28 -12.49 15.44
C THR A 107 -2.56 -13.09 14.83
N LEU A 108 -3.73 -12.70 15.31
CA LEU A 108 -5.01 -13.09 14.72
C LEU A 108 -5.08 -12.68 13.25
N HIS A 109 -4.62 -11.46 12.91
CA HIS A 109 -4.56 -11.00 11.53
C HIS A 109 -3.65 -11.90 10.67
N ILE A 110 -2.51 -12.34 11.18
CA ILE A 110 -1.59 -13.25 10.47
C ILE A 110 -2.31 -14.59 10.16
N PHE A 111 -3.01 -15.18 11.13
CA PHE A 111 -3.76 -16.42 10.88
C PHE A 111 -4.89 -16.23 9.88
N CYS A 112 -5.62 -15.10 9.93
CA CYS A 112 -6.60 -14.73 8.91
C CYS A 112 -5.95 -14.63 7.52
N SER A 113 -4.74 -14.07 7.43
CA SER A 113 -3.99 -13.94 6.18
C SER A 113 -3.57 -15.31 5.61
N TYR A 114 -3.13 -16.24 6.45
CA TYR A 114 -2.80 -17.60 6.01
C TYR A 114 -4.04 -18.35 5.50
N TYR A 115 -5.15 -18.19 6.21
CA TYR A 115 -6.41 -18.81 5.78
C TYR A 115 -6.92 -18.18 4.47
N PHE A 116 -6.78 -16.86 4.31
CA PHE A 116 -7.06 -16.18 3.05
C PHE A 116 -6.20 -16.73 1.91
N CYS A 117 -4.88 -16.85 2.11
CA CYS A 117 -3.99 -17.46 1.13
C CYS A 117 -4.47 -18.83 0.67
N ARG A 118 -4.80 -19.70 1.64
CA ARG A 118 -5.31 -21.06 1.34
C ARG A 118 -6.59 -21.02 0.50
N LEU A 119 -7.53 -20.16 0.85
CA LEU A 119 -8.80 -20.03 0.14
C LEU A 119 -8.59 -19.50 -1.29
N ILE A 120 -7.79 -18.43 -1.47
CA ILE A 120 -7.52 -17.88 -2.79
C ILE A 120 -6.73 -18.87 -3.64
N TRP A 121 -5.77 -19.57 -3.06
CA TRP A 121 -5.01 -20.60 -3.80
C TRP A 121 -5.90 -21.68 -4.38
N LYS A 122 -6.97 -22.07 -3.65
CA LYS A 122 -7.94 -23.08 -4.04
C LYS A 122 -8.99 -22.57 -5.02
N ASP A 123 -9.58 -21.40 -4.73
CA ASP A 123 -10.82 -20.96 -5.36
C ASP A 123 -10.60 -19.91 -6.47
N ALA A 124 -9.42 -19.29 -6.57
CA ALA A 124 -9.16 -18.26 -7.59
C ALA A 124 -8.98 -18.87 -8.99
N GLN A 125 -9.60 -18.22 -9.97
CA GLN A 125 -9.55 -18.58 -11.40
C GLN A 125 -9.15 -17.33 -12.21
N PRO A 126 -7.88 -16.89 -12.18
CA PRO A 126 -7.40 -15.82 -13.04
C PRO A 126 -7.52 -16.18 -14.52
N ASN A 127 -7.84 -15.18 -15.35
CA ASN A 127 -8.13 -15.38 -16.79
C ASN A 127 -6.87 -15.68 -17.62
N SER A 128 -5.69 -15.35 -17.12
CA SER A 128 -4.44 -15.51 -17.85
C SER A 128 -3.31 -16.04 -16.98
N LEU A 129 -2.28 -16.61 -17.63
CA LEU A 129 -1.07 -17.06 -16.94
C LEU A 129 -0.35 -15.90 -16.19
N PRO A 130 -0.19 -14.69 -16.77
CA PRO A 130 0.35 -13.53 -16.06
C PRO A 130 -0.40 -13.19 -14.77
N GLU A 131 -1.72 -13.11 -14.80
CA GLU A 131 -2.53 -12.84 -13.61
C GLU A 131 -2.32 -13.89 -12.54
N LYS A 132 -2.34 -15.18 -12.95
CA LYS A 132 -2.16 -16.31 -12.04
C LYS A 132 -0.79 -16.32 -11.37
N GLN A 133 0.28 -16.08 -12.13
CA GLN A 133 1.63 -16.05 -11.59
C GLN A 133 1.81 -14.87 -10.63
N MET A 134 1.41 -13.66 -11.02
CA MET A 134 1.50 -12.48 -10.17
C MET A 134 0.71 -12.64 -8.87
N LEU A 135 -0.54 -13.14 -8.93
CA LEU A 135 -1.36 -13.38 -7.74
C LEU A 135 -0.72 -14.43 -6.81
N ARG A 136 -0.25 -15.56 -7.34
CA ARG A 136 0.39 -16.59 -6.53
C ARG A 136 1.67 -16.11 -5.87
N THR A 137 2.47 -15.33 -6.58
CA THR A 137 3.69 -14.72 -6.03
C THR A 137 3.38 -13.68 -4.97
N ALA A 138 2.31 -12.89 -5.14
CA ALA A 138 1.83 -12.00 -4.11
C ALA A 138 1.47 -12.76 -2.81
N LEU A 139 0.70 -13.84 -2.91
CA LEU A 139 0.35 -14.70 -1.77
C LEU A 139 1.57 -15.35 -1.12
N PHE A 140 2.54 -15.78 -1.93
CA PHE A 140 3.81 -16.32 -1.43
C PHE A 140 4.57 -15.26 -0.61
N PHE A 141 4.74 -14.05 -1.14
CA PHE A 141 5.42 -12.96 -0.41
C PHE A 141 4.65 -12.52 0.84
N MET A 142 3.32 -12.61 0.84
CA MET A 142 2.52 -12.36 2.04
C MET A 142 2.91 -13.33 3.17
N ILE A 143 2.98 -14.63 2.86
CA ILE A 143 3.39 -15.65 3.85
C ILE A 143 4.86 -15.44 4.23
N LEU A 144 5.74 -15.26 3.26
CA LEU A 144 7.18 -15.07 3.48
C LEU A 144 7.45 -13.88 4.41
N SER A 145 6.76 -12.75 4.21
CA SER A 145 6.96 -11.56 5.03
C SER A 145 6.72 -11.80 6.52
N THR A 146 5.76 -12.67 6.86
CA THR A 146 5.43 -12.96 8.26
C THR A 146 6.53 -13.69 9.01
N LEU A 147 7.50 -14.31 8.33
CA LEU A 147 8.68 -14.90 8.97
C LEU A 147 9.43 -13.83 9.78
N GLY A 148 9.55 -12.60 9.24
CA GLY A 148 10.13 -11.48 9.98
C GLY A 148 9.37 -11.21 11.29
N VAL A 149 8.03 -11.24 11.28
CA VAL A 149 7.23 -11.02 12.49
C VAL A 149 7.43 -12.14 13.51
N TRP A 150 7.45 -13.40 13.06
CA TRP A 150 7.70 -14.54 13.95
C TRP A 150 9.09 -14.52 14.59
N CYS A 151 10.07 -13.92 13.92
CA CYS A 151 11.42 -13.72 14.50
C CYS A 151 11.45 -12.64 15.59
N LEU A 152 10.47 -11.72 15.69
CA LEU A 152 10.54 -10.60 16.64
C LEU A 152 10.49 -11.06 18.10
N GLY A 153 9.66 -12.03 18.46
CA GLY A 153 9.59 -12.59 19.80
C GLY A 153 10.92 -13.18 20.27
N PRO A 154 11.47 -14.18 19.54
CA PRO A 154 12.79 -14.72 19.80
C PRO A 154 13.90 -13.66 19.81
N ALA A 155 13.88 -12.71 18.87
CA ALA A 155 14.89 -11.66 18.80
C ALA A 155 14.89 -10.78 20.06
N VAL A 156 13.72 -10.38 20.56
CA VAL A 156 13.60 -9.59 21.80
C VAL A 156 14.08 -10.40 23.00
N GLY A 157 13.67 -11.67 23.13
CA GLY A 157 13.99 -12.50 24.28
C GLY A 157 15.46 -12.88 24.37
N LEU A 158 16.13 -13.11 23.23
CA LEU A 158 17.53 -13.59 23.19
C LEU A 158 18.56 -12.48 22.99
N MET A 159 18.23 -11.43 22.24
CA MET A 159 19.19 -10.43 21.76
C MET A 159 18.81 -8.98 22.11
N GLY A 160 17.57 -8.73 22.51
CA GLY A 160 17.04 -7.40 22.79
C GLY A 160 16.60 -6.61 21.56
N LYS A 161 15.81 -5.55 21.77
CA LYS A 161 15.20 -4.70 20.71
C LYS A 161 16.21 -3.87 19.91
N THR A 162 17.41 -3.65 20.44
CA THR A 162 18.49 -2.90 19.78
C THR A 162 19.36 -3.75 18.86
N SER A 163 19.20 -5.08 18.88
CA SER A 163 20.00 -6.00 18.08
C SER A 163 19.75 -5.82 16.58
N ALA A 164 20.80 -6.01 15.78
CA ALA A 164 20.69 -6.00 14.31
C ALA A 164 19.66 -7.03 13.83
N PHE A 165 19.60 -8.19 14.45
CA PHE A 165 18.63 -9.23 14.09
C PHE A 165 17.17 -8.77 14.27
N TYR A 166 16.85 -8.09 15.38
CA TYR A 166 15.51 -7.54 15.62
C TYR A 166 15.15 -6.49 14.54
N GLN A 167 16.07 -5.58 14.25
CA GLN A 167 15.85 -4.54 13.26
C GLN A 167 15.70 -5.12 11.84
N ILE A 168 16.55 -6.07 11.46
CA ILE A 168 16.47 -6.77 10.18
C ILE A 168 15.15 -7.54 10.04
N ALA A 169 14.66 -8.17 11.12
CA ALA A 169 13.38 -8.88 11.10
C ALA A 169 12.20 -7.94 10.78
N ILE A 170 12.20 -6.70 11.32
CA ILE A 170 11.23 -5.65 10.96
C ILE A 170 11.36 -5.29 9.48
N GLN A 171 12.58 -5.02 9.01
CA GLN A 171 12.81 -4.64 7.62
C GLN A 171 12.43 -5.76 6.64
N PHE A 172 12.69 -7.01 6.98
CA PHE A 172 12.27 -8.17 6.21
C PHE A 172 10.74 -8.22 6.04
N PHE A 173 10.00 -8.03 7.13
CA PHE A 173 8.55 -7.95 7.08
C PHE A 173 8.07 -6.80 6.17
N LEU A 174 8.52 -5.58 6.43
CA LEU A 174 8.09 -4.39 5.68
C LEU A 174 8.45 -4.50 4.20
N HIS A 175 9.65 -4.98 3.89
CA HIS A 175 10.12 -5.13 2.52
C HIS A 175 9.24 -6.07 1.70
N PHE A 176 8.97 -7.28 2.20
CA PHE A 176 8.15 -8.25 1.47
C PHE A 176 6.65 -7.93 1.54
N GLN A 177 6.18 -7.17 2.51
CA GLN A 177 4.82 -6.64 2.50
C GLN A 177 4.63 -5.61 1.38
N PHE A 178 5.52 -4.61 1.28
CA PHE A 178 5.36 -3.51 0.34
C PHE A 178 5.73 -3.92 -1.09
N ASN A 179 6.95 -4.41 -1.27
CA ASN A 179 7.50 -4.73 -2.61
C ASN A 179 7.09 -6.13 -3.10
N GLY A 180 6.78 -7.04 -2.19
CA GLY A 180 6.27 -8.38 -2.50
C GLY A 180 4.74 -8.41 -2.56
N TRP A 181 4.07 -8.56 -1.41
CA TRP A 181 2.64 -8.80 -1.34
C TRP A 181 1.82 -7.71 -2.04
N PHE A 182 1.91 -6.46 -1.58
CA PHE A 182 1.05 -5.39 -2.08
C PHE A 182 1.34 -5.04 -3.54
N MET A 183 2.61 -4.93 -3.91
CA MET A 183 3.00 -4.59 -5.28
C MET A 183 2.58 -5.66 -6.28
N PHE A 184 2.86 -6.94 -6.03
CA PHE A 184 2.47 -8.01 -6.94
C PHE A 184 0.95 -8.18 -7.03
N ALA A 185 0.21 -8.00 -5.92
CA ALA A 185 -1.26 -8.05 -5.93
C ALA A 185 -1.86 -6.90 -6.77
N VAL A 186 -1.34 -5.68 -6.61
CA VAL A 186 -1.76 -4.51 -7.39
C VAL A 186 -1.45 -4.70 -8.87
N LEU A 187 -0.26 -5.21 -9.21
CA LEU A 187 0.12 -5.48 -10.60
C LEU A 187 -0.72 -6.61 -11.21
N ALA A 188 -1.07 -7.66 -10.44
CA ALA A 188 -1.99 -8.71 -10.90
C ALA A 188 -3.35 -8.12 -11.26
N LEU A 189 -3.90 -7.26 -10.39
CA LEU A 189 -5.16 -6.56 -10.63
C LEU A 189 -5.08 -5.59 -11.81
N PHE A 190 -3.96 -4.88 -11.97
CA PHE A 190 -3.77 -3.95 -13.08
C PHE A 190 -3.68 -4.68 -14.43
N ILE A 191 -2.94 -5.79 -14.49
CA ILE A 191 -2.88 -6.67 -15.67
C ILE A 191 -4.28 -7.18 -16.03
N HIS A 192 -5.08 -7.57 -15.03
CA HIS A 192 -6.48 -7.96 -15.24
C HIS A 192 -7.32 -6.83 -15.85
N GLN A 193 -7.19 -5.60 -15.33
CA GLN A 193 -7.94 -4.44 -15.85
C GLN A 193 -7.53 -4.03 -17.27
N LEU A 194 -6.26 -4.21 -17.63
CA LEU A 194 -5.78 -3.96 -18.98
C LEU A 194 -6.39 -4.92 -19.99
N ASN A 195 -6.90 -6.07 -19.56
CA ASN A 195 -7.43 -7.15 -20.42
C ASN A 195 -6.52 -7.40 -21.64
N ALA A 196 -5.22 -7.46 -21.42
CA ALA A 196 -4.21 -7.47 -22.46
C ALA A 196 -3.82 -8.89 -22.83
N GLN A 197 -3.77 -9.20 -24.11
CA GLN A 197 -2.99 -10.32 -24.60
C GLN A 197 -1.50 -9.96 -24.44
N ILE A 198 -0.90 -10.43 -23.37
CA ILE A 198 0.50 -10.15 -23.04
C ILE A 198 1.37 -11.19 -23.73
N ASN A 199 2.45 -10.72 -24.38
CA ASN A 199 3.43 -11.60 -24.97
C ASN A 199 4.15 -12.40 -23.86
N GLU A 200 4.10 -13.72 -23.92
CA GLU A 200 4.65 -14.59 -22.86
C GLU A 200 6.15 -14.39 -22.63
N LYS A 201 6.96 -14.17 -23.68
CA LYS A 201 8.40 -13.96 -23.53
C LYS A 201 8.68 -12.67 -22.76
N GLN A 202 7.96 -11.58 -23.09
CA GLN A 202 8.08 -10.31 -22.39
C GLN A 202 7.63 -10.44 -20.93
N PHE A 203 6.51 -11.14 -20.71
CA PHE A 203 6.02 -11.37 -19.36
C PHE A 203 7.00 -12.22 -18.53
N ARG A 204 7.54 -13.30 -19.06
CA ARG A 204 8.52 -14.12 -18.34
C ARG A 204 9.75 -13.32 -17.95
N LEU A 205 10.27 -12.49 -18.87
CA LEU A 205 11.40 -11.62 -18.57
C LEU A 205 11.06 -10.60 -17.47
N PHE A 206 9.94 -9.88 -17.63
CA PHE A 206 9.44 -8.93 -16.62
C PHE A 206 9.31 -9.59 -15.24
N TYR A 207 8.63 -10.74 -15.21
CA TYR A 207 8.34 -11.47 -13.98
C TYR A 207 9.62 -11.94 -13.28
N SER A 208 10.55 -12.56 -14.02
CA SER A 208 11.82 -13.03 -13.45
C SER A 208 12.66 -11.89 -12.91
N LEU A 209 12.77 -10.78 -13.66
CA LEU A 209 13.49 -9.59 -13.20
C LEU A 209 12.84 -8.97 -11.97
N LEU A 210 11.50 -8.88 -11.92
CA LEU A 210 10.79 -8.29 -10.80
C LEU A 210 10.92 -9.13 -9.52
N VAL A 211 10.80 -10.46 -9.63
CA VAL A 211 10.97 -11.38 -8.48
C VAL A 211 12.42 -11.31 -7.97
N ALA A 212 13.41 -11.41 -8.86
CA ALA A 212 14.81 -11.31 -8.49
C ALA A 212 15.12 -9.94 -7.84
N ALA A 213 14.66 -8.85 -8.45
CA ALA A 213 14.82 -7.51 -7.89
C ALA A 213 14.21 -7.40 -6.49
N THR A 214 13.00 -7.94 -6.29
CA THR A 214 12.32 -7.91 -4.98
C THR A 214 13.12 -8.67 -3.91
N ILE A 215 13.77 -9.76 -4.26
CA ILE A 215 14.62 -10.52 -3.32
C ILE A 215 15.91 -9.76 -3.04
N LEU A 216 16.61 -9.33 -4.09
CA LEU A 216 17.96 -8.74 -3.96
C LEU A 216 17.94 -7.35 -3.31
N THR A 217 16.90 -6.54 -3.53
CA THR A 217 16.80 -5.21 -2.92
C THR A 217 16.52 -5.23 -1.41
N LEU A 218 16.23 -6.40 -0.82
CA LEU A 218 16.27 -6.59 0.63
C LEU A 218 17.67 -6.32 1.22
N ALA A 219 18.72 -6.45 0.42
CA ALA A 219 20.08 -6.20 0.86
C ALA A 219 20.29 -4.75 1.35
N LEU A 220 19.56 -3.75 0.80
CA LEU A 220 19.66 -2.36 1.25
C LEU A 220 19.27 -2.20 2.73
N PRO A 221 18.06 -2.55 3.18
CA PRO A 221 17.73 -2.42 4.60
C PRO A 221 18.53 -3.34 5.53
N ILE A 222 19.13 -4.42 5.03
CA ILE A 222 20.08 -5.24 5.81
C ILE A 222 21.39 -4.49 6.01
N SER A 223 21.89 -3.79 5.00
CA SER A 223 23.16 -3.04 5.08
C SER A 223 23.13 -1.93 6.13
N TRP A 224 21.96 -1.44 6.51
CA TRP A 224 21.83 -0.43 7.55
C TRP A 224 22.23 -0.94 8.96
N TYR A 225 22.22 -2.25 9.18
CA TYR A 225 22.48 -2.90 10.46
C TYR A 225 23.68 -3.86 10.43
N LEU A 226 24.11 -4.26 9.23
CA LEU A 226 25.28 -5.13 9.02
C LEU A 226 26.22 -4.46 8.01
N SER A 227 27.32 -3.91 8.50
CA SER A 227 28.32 -3.17 7.72
C SER A 227 29.18 -4.13 6.89
N ASN A 228 28.61 -4.65 5.78
CA ASN A 228 29.34 -5.47 4.81
C ASN A 228 29.12 -4.97 3.39
N PRO A 229 30.18 -4.62 2.64
CA PRO A 229 30.09 -4.11 1.27
C PRO A 229 29.34 -5.03 0.30
N VAL A 230 29.26 -6.33 0.58
CA VAL A 230 28.54 -7.28 -0.27
C VAL A 230 27.06 -6.91 -0.44
N PHE A 231 26.43 -6.35 0.61
CA PHE A 231 25.03 -5.94 0.53
C PHE A 231 24.80 -4.78 -0.43
N TYR A 232 25.77 -3.87 -0.56
CA TYR A 232 25.72 -2.78 -1.54
C TYR A 232 25.68 -3.34 -2.98
N TRP A 233 26.56 -4.31 -3.29
CA TRP A 233 26.61 -4.93 -4.62
C TRP A 233 25.36 -5.76 -4.91
N ILE A 234 24.86 -6.52 -3.93
CA ILE A 234 23.62 -7.30 -4.07
C ILE A 234 22.44 -6.35 -4.32
N ASN A 235 22.31 -5.27 -3.54
CA ASN A 235 21.28 -4.26 -3.76
C ASN A 235 21.43 -3.60 -5.13
N GLY A 236 22.65 -3.25 -5.54
CA GLY A 236 22.92 -2.65 -6.85
C GLY A 236 22.42 -3.53 -8.00
N LEU A 237 22.74 -4.82 -7.96
CA LEU A 237 22.19 -5.78 -8.93
C LEU A 237 20.67 -5.83 -8.90
N GLY A 238 20.07 -5.84 -7.69
CA GLY A 238 18.63 -5.83 -7.51
C GLY A 238 17.96 -4.60 -8.12
N VAL A 239 18.54 -3.40 -7.91
CA VAL A 239 18.02 -2.13 -8.46
C VAL A 239 18.15 -2.11 -10.00
N LEU A 240 19.25 -2.60 -10.57
CA LEU A 240 19.37 -2.70 -12.02
C LEU A 240 18.36 -3.70 -12.62
N MET A 241 18.11 -4.82 -11.95
CA MET A 241 17.04 -5.75 -12.35
C MET A 241 15.66 -5.12 -12.23
N GLN A 242 15.43 -4.29 -11.22
CA GLN A 242 14.17 -3.55 -11.07
C GLN A 242 13.96 -2.52 -12.19
N LEU A 243 15.01 -1.80 -12.57
CA LEU A 243 14.96 -0.93 -13.75
C LEU A 243 14.64 -1.72 -15.01
N GLY A 244 15.32 -2.86 -15.22
CA GLY A 244 15.04 -3.77 -16.33
C GLY A 244 13.59 -4.25 -16.33
N ALA A 245 13.09 -4.68 -15.17
CA ALA A 245 11.69 -5.08 -15.01
C ALA A 245 10.72 -3.93 -15.35
N PHE A 246 11.00 -2.71 -14.89
CA PHE A 246 10.18 -1.53 -15.18
C PHE A 246 10.17 -1.20 -16.68
N LEU A 247 11.31 -1.21 -17.35
CA LEU A 247 11.39 -0.94 -18.80
C LEU A 247 10.65 -2.02 -19.62
N VAL A 248 10.79 -3.29 -19.25
CA VAL A 248 10.04 -4.39 -19.89
C VAL A 248 8.56 -4.25 -19.61
N PHE A 249 8.16 -3.87 -18.39
CA PHE A 249 6.76 -3.61 -18.02
C PHE A 249 6.15 -2.52 -18.90
N ILE A 250 6.80 -1.36 -19.02
CA ILE A 250 6.31 -0.27 -19.88
C ILE A 250 6.19 -0.75 -21.35
N LYS A 251 7.21 -1.44 -21.88
CA LYS A 251 7.14 -1.99 -23.25
C LYS A 251 5.97 -2.97 -23.41
N MET A 252 5.73 -3.80 -22.41
CA MET A 252 4.67 -4.82 -22.43
C MET A 252 3.26 -4.19 -22.39
N ILE A 253 3.05 -3.15 -21.59
CA ILE A 253 1.72 -2.52 -21.44
C ILE A 253 1.44 -1.44 -22.48
N LYS A 254 2.47 -0.78 -23.04
CA LYS A 254 2.36 0.34 -23.98
C LYS A 254 1.35 0.11 -25.10
N PRO A 255 1.30 -1.05 -25.80
CA PRO A 255 0.35 -1.27 -26.90
C PRO A 255 -1.13 -1.21 -26.46
N ARG A 256 -1.42 -1.55 -25.21
CA ARG A 256 -2.78 -1.55 -24.66
C ARG A 256 -3.08 -0.32 -23.81
N LEU A 257 -2.05 0.37 -23.35
CA LEU A 257 -2.20 1.51 -22.44
C LEU A 257 -3.03 2.63 -23.09
N GLN A 258 -2.80 2.95 -24.35
CA GLN A 258 -3.58 3.97 -25.07
C GLN A 258 -5.07 3.59 -25.18
N ALA A 259 -5.35 2.35 -25.57
CA ALA A 259 -6.72 1.84 -25.64
C ALA A 259 -7.37 1.81 -24.25
N PHE A 260 -6.65 1.37 -23.23
CA PHE A 260 -7.12 1.40 -21.85
C PHE A 260 -7.44 2.82 -21.38
N PHE A 261 -6.52 3.78 -21.57
CA PHE A 261 -6.76 5.16 -21.18
C PHE A 261 -7.88 5.83 -21.99
N SER A 262 -8.12 5.44 -23.25
CA SER A 262 -9.23 5.99 -24.03
C SER A 262 -10.61 5.64 -23.46
N THR A 263 -10.75 4.50 -22.77
CA THR A 263 -12.00 4.07 -22.12
C THR A 263 -12.26 4.75 -20.78
N LEU A 264 -11.22 5.33 -20.16
CA LEU A 264 -11.28 5.93 -18.83
C LEU A 264 -11.84 7.36 -18.86
N LYS A 265 -12.54 7.73 -17.79
CA LYS A 265 -12.95 9.13 -17.53
C LYS A 265 -11.74 9.97 -17.08
N LYS A 266 -11.86 11.30 -17.17
CA LYS A 266 -10.78 12.23 -16.83
C LYS A 266 -10.17 11.96 -15.45
N ILE A 267 -11.00 11.79 -14.42
CA ILE A 267 -10.52 11.54 -13.05
C ILE A 267 -9.82 10.18 -12.91
N GLU A 268 -10.32 9.14 -13.58
CA GLU A 268 -9.71 7.82 -13.62
C GLU A 268 -8.32 7.88 -14.29
N LYS A 269 -8.20 8.63 -15.41
CA LYS A 269 -6.91 8.88 -16.09
C LYS A 269 -5.91 9.56 -15.17
N ILE A 270 -6.34 10.58 -14.41
CA ILE A 270 -5.49 11.29 -13.47
C ILE A 270 -4.97 10.34 -12.40
N VAL A 271 -5.85 9.53 -11.78
CA VAL A 271 -5.48 8.63 -10.69
C VAL A 271 -4.55 7.50 -11.17
N TYR A 272 -4.83 6.88 -12.31
CA TYR A 272 -3.92 5.85 -12.87
C TYR A 272 -2.59 6.45 -13.36
N GLY A 273 -2.64 7.62 -14.00
CA GLY A 273 -1.43 8.34 -14.42
C GLY A 273 -0.55 8.69 -13.22
N PHE A 274 -1.16 9.15 -12.13
CA PHE A 274 -0.49 9.42 -10.86
C PHE A 274 0.17 8.16 -10.26
N ALA A 275 -0.53 7.02 -10.24
CA ALA A 275 0.02 5.76 -9.75
C ALA A 275 1.22 5.26 -10.59
N LEU A 276 1.12 5.34 -11.92
CA LEU A 276 2.20 4.97 -12.83
C LEU A 276 3.40 5.92 -12.73
N PHE A 277 3.15 7.23 -12.58
CA PHE A 277 4.20 8.21 -12.33
C PHE A 277 4.92 7.95 -11.00
N SER A 278 4.16 7.67 -9.93
CA SER A 278 4.72 7.31 -8.63
C SER A 278 5.58 6.03 -8.71
N LEU A 279 5.18 5.06 -9.52
CA LEU A 279 5.97 3.85 -9.78
C LEU A 279 7.30 4.18 -10.49
N ALA A 280 7.26 5.05 -11.50
CA ALA A 280 8.46 5.51 -12.19
C ALA A 280 9.39 6.28 -11.24
N LEU A 281 8.83 7.17 -10.41
CA LEU A 281 9.58 7.94 -9.42
C LEU A 281 10.23 7.02 -8.36
N LYS A 282 9.52 6.00 -7.88
CA LYS A 282 10.07 4.99 -6.96
C LYS A 282 11.32 4.32 -7.56
N VAL A 283 11.25 3.89 -8.82
CA VAL A 283 12.38 3.26 -9.51
C VAL A 283 13.54 4.25 -9.66
N GLY A 284 13.24 5.51 -10.03
CA GLY A 284 14.24 6.58 -10.13
C GLY A 284 14.96 6.86 -8.80
N ILE A 285 14.22 6.95 -7.69
CA ILE A 285 14.82 7.16 -6.35
C ILE A 285 15.76 6.00 -5.99
N GLN A 286 15.39 4.76 -6.29
CA GLN A 286 16.25 3.61 -6.01
C GLN A 286 17.55 3.62 -6.82
N LEU A 287 17.53 4.13 -8.06
CA LEU A 287 18.76 4.36 -8.84
C LEU A 287 19.66 5.42 -8.20
N VAL A 288 19.06 6.52 -7.71
CA VAL A 288 19.81 7.59 -7.02
C VAL A 288 20.51 7.04 -5.75
N VAL A 289 19.85 6.15 -5.01
CA VAL A 289 20.45 5.51 -3.81
C VAL A 289 21.67 4.63 -4.11
N LEU A 290 21.93 4.29 -5.38
CA LEU A 290 23.18 3.60 -5.78
C LEU A 290 24.41 4.51 -5.82
N LEU A 291 24.25 5.83 -5.73
CA LEU A 291 25.39 6.73 -5.62
C LEU A 291 26.08 6.50 -4.27
N PRO A 292 27.43 6.51 -4.25
CA PRO A 292 28.20 6.20 -3.04
C PRO A 292 27.78 7.05 -1.83
N GLY A 293 27.54 6.40 -0.70
CA GLY A 293 27.15 7.05 0.55
C GLY A 293 25.65 7.36 0.69
N LEU A 294 24.87 7.38 -0.41
CA LEU A 294 23.42 7.66 -0.32
C LEU A 294 22.62 6.48 0.24
N ASP A 295 23.14 5.27 0.16
CA ASP A 295 22.56 4.07 0.79
C ASP A 295 22.41 4.24 2.30
N GLN A 296 23.45 4.77 2.97
CA GLN A 296 23.43 5.04 4.41
C GLN A 296 22.64 6.32 4.75
N ILE A 297 22.87 7.41 4.01
CA ILE A 297 22.20 8.68 4.21
C ILE A 297 20.68 8.54 4.03
N SER A 298 20.22 7.73 3.09
CA SER A 298 18.79 7.50 2.87
C SER A 298 18.07 6.95 4.09
N HIS A 299 18.76 6.19 4.96
CA HIS A 299 18.22 5.68 6.22
C HIS A 299 18.36 6.67 7.37
N GLN A 300 19.49 7.39 7.45
CA GLN A 300 19.76 8.34 8.53
C GLN A 300 18.81 9.55 8.50
N ILE A 301 18.45 10.03 7.31
CA ILE A 301 17.50 11.12 7.14
C ILE A 301 16.07 10.57 7.10
N ARG A 302 15.41 10.58 8.26
CA ARG A 302 14.06 10.03 8.44
C ARG A 302 13.03 10.55 7.44
N ASN A 303 13.20 11.78 6.95
CA ASN A 303 12.31 12.39 5.95
C ASN A 303 12.29 11.59 4.64
N PHE A 304 13.44 11.12 4.16
CA PHE A 304 13.53 10.29 2.98
C PHE A 304 12.87 8.92 3.16
N VAL A 305 13.06 8.31 4.35
CA VAL A 305 12.40 7.03 4.68
C VAL A 305 10.88 7.18 4.66
N ILE A 306 10.35 8.21 5.32
CA ILE A 306 8.91 8.48 5.38
C ILE A 306 8.37 8.76 3.98
N GLY A 307 9.01 9.65 3.21
CA GLY A 307 8.61 9.97 1.85
C GLY A 307 8.60 8.73 0.95
N TYR A 308 9.63 7.91 1.00
CA TYR A 308 9.68 6.67 0.19
C TYR A 308 8.58 5.66 0.55
N ILE A 309 8.25 5.51 1.85
CA ILE A 309 7.15 4.66 2.31
C ILE A 309 5.82 5.24 1.81
N HIS A 310 5.58 6.53 1.96
CA HIS A 310 4.35 7.19 1.50
C HIS A 310 4.23 7.16 -0.02
N LEU A 311 5.30 7.40 -0.77
CA LEU A 311 5.31 7.26 -2.23
C LEU A 311 4.89 5.85 -2.65
N THR A 312 5.37 4.81 -1.97
CA THR A 312 5.01 3.42 -2.27
C THR A 312 3.57 3.12 -1.87
N MET A 313 3.16 3.49 -0.66
CA MET A 313 1.85 3.10 -0.10
C MET A 313 0.71 3.98 -0.61
N LEU A 314 0.90 5.31 -0.65
CA LEU A 314 -0.13 6.26 -1.06
C LEU A 314 -0.04 6.59 -2.55
N GLY A 315 1.18 6.79 -3.07
CA GLY A 315 1.39 7.11 -4.48
C GLY A 315 1.05 5.92 -5.39
N ILE A 316 1.69 4.79 -5.18
CA ILE A 316 1.54 3.62 -6.06
C ILE A 316 0.33 2.78 -5.66
N ILE A 317 0.41 2.15 -4.49
CA ILE A 317 -0.57 1.12 -4.10
C ILE A 317 -1.95 1.73 -3.97
N THR A 318 -2.12 2.78 -3.17
CA THR A 318 -3.41 3.47 -3.01
C THR A 318 -3.87 4.11 -4.31
N GLY A 319 -2.98 4.70 -5.12
CA GLY A 319 -3.31 5.23 -6.43
C GLY A 319 -3.98 4.18 -7.33
N PHE A 320 -3.40 2.99 -7.46
CA PHE A 320 -4.04 1.89 -8.19
C PHE A 320 -5.35 1.43 -7.55
N LEU A 321 -5.42 1.27 -6.22
CA LEU A 321 -6.64 0.86 -5.52
C LEU A 321 -7.79 1.84 -5.76
N LEU A 322 -7.54 3.14 -5.72
CA LEU A 322 -8.51 4.18 -6.04
C LEU A 322 -8.90 4.14 -7.53
N GLY A 323 -7.93 3.93 -8.43
CA GLY A 323 -8.19 3.74 -9.85
C GLY A 323 -9.14 2.57 -10.11
N PHE A 324 -8.90 1.42 -9.48
CA PHE A 324 -9.78 0.25 -9.58
C PHE A 324 -11.18 0.53 -9.03
N ALA A 325 -11.26 1.25 -7.91
CA ALA A 325 -12.55 1.59 -7.30
C ALA A 325 -13.39 2.53 -8.18
N LEU A 326 -12.76 3.49 -8.85
CA LEU A 326 -13.42 4.42 -9.77
C LEU A 326 -13.85 3.75 -11.06
N GLN A 327 -12.93 3.06 -11.75
CA GLN A 327 -13.17 2.39 -13.03
C GLN A 327 -14.32 1.38 -12.92
N ASN A 328 -14.37 0.62 -11.83
CA ASN A 328 -15.40 -0.39 -11.61
C ASN A 328 -16.66 0.16 -10.93
N LYS A 329 -16.80 1.48 -10.88
CA LYS A 329 -17.98 2.17 -10.32
C LYS A 329 -18.30 1.80 -8.86
N PHE A 330 -17.31 1.33 -8.10
CA PHE A 330 -17.46 1.10 -6.66
C PHE A 330 -17.55 2.43 -5.90
N VAL A 331 -16.96 3.47 -6.49
CA VAL A 331 -17.08 4.86 -6.08
C VAL A 331 -17.52 5.67 -7.31
N ASN A 332 -18.51 6.54 -7.13
CA ASN A 332 -19.05 7.33 -8.23
C ASN A 332 -18.16 8.56 -8.52
N GLY A 333 -17.26 8.46 -9.49
CA GLY A 333 -16.37 9.55 -9.88
C GLY A 333 -17.07 10.80 -10.46
N LYS A 334 -18.40 10.77 -10.72
CA LYS A 334 -19.19 11.94 -11.12
C LYS A 334 -19.73 12.73 -9.91
N SER A 335 -19.67 12.16 -8.71
CA SER A 335 -20.08 12.85 -7.49
C SER A 335 -19.16 14.03 -7.21
N PHE A 336 -19.72 15.19 -6.92
CA PHE A 336 -18.98 16.39 -6.47
C PHE A 336 -18.04 16.05 -5.31
N TRP A 337 -18.54 15.39 -4.28
CA TRP A 337 -17.79 15.00 -3.11
C TRP A 337 -16.60 14.08 -3.43
N VAL A 338 -16.80 13.10 -4.32
CA VAL A 338 -15.73 12.18 -4.72
C VAL A 338 -14.68 12.90 -5.55
N HIS A 339 -15.09 13.75 -6.49
CA HIS A 339 -14.17 14.48 -7.36
C HIS A 339 -13.25 15.42 -6.55
N TRP A 340 -13.83 16.27 -5.71
CA TRP A 340 -13.07 17.19 -4.87
C TRP A 340 -12.30 16.47 -3.77
N GLY A 341 -12.87 15.41 -3.19
CA GLY A 341 -12.18 14.58 -2.21
C GLY A 341 -10.91 13.94 -2.75
N LEU A 342 -10.97 13.38 -3.97
CA LEU A 342 -9.78 12.84 -4.65
C LEU A 342 -8.77 13.94 -4.97
N SER A 343 -9.22 15.10 -5.47
CA SER A 343 -8.32 16.22 -5.77
C SER A 343 -7.60 16.70 -4.51
N LEU A 344 -8.32 16.88 -3.41
CA LEU A 344 -7.75 17.32 -2.13
C LEU A 344 -6.78 16.27 -1.56
N PHE A 345 -7.13 15.00 -1.65
CA PHE A 345 -6.25 13.90 -1.23
C PHE A 345 -4.94 13.89 -2.04
N LEU A 346 -5.02 13.97 -3.37
CA LEU A 346 -3.85 13.95 -4.24
C LEU A 346 -2.96 15.18 -4.04
N LEU A 347 -3.56 16.38 -3.92
CA LEU A 347 -2.82 17.62 -3.64
C LEU A 347 -2.15 17.59 -2.27
N GLY A 348 -2.86 17.13 -1.22
CA GLY A 348 -2.31 16.94 0.11
C GLY A 348 -1.14 15.95 0.11
N PHE A 349 -1.27 14.83 -0.61
CA PHE A 349 -0.19 13.88 -0.76
C PHE A 349 1.03 14.49 -1.45
N VAL A 350 0.86 15.09 -2.63
CA VAL A 350 1.98 15.69 -3.39
C VAL A 350 2.66 16.78 -2.56
N GLY A 351 1.89 17.64 -1.90
CA GLY A 351 2.43 18.68 -1.03
C GLY A 351 3.25 18.12 0.14
N THR A 352 2.74 17.06 0.80
CA THR A 352 3.51 16.41 1.89
C THR A 352 4.78 15.73 1.39
N GLU A 353 4.76 15.08 0.23
CA GLU A 353 5.95 14.47 -0.37
C GLU A 353 7.01 15.52 -0.73
N ILE A 354 6.60 16.62 -1.36
CA ILE A 354 7.52 17.73 -1.67
C ILE A 354 8.17 18.26 -0.39
N LEU A 355 7.39 18.52 0.66
CA LEU A 355 7.91 19.01 1.94
C LEU A 355 8.88 18.01 2.59
N LEU A 356 8.57 16.70 2.55
CA LEU A 356 9.45 15.67 3.07
C LEU A 356 10.78 15.59 2.32
N PHE A 357 10.76 15.60 0.99
CA PHE A 357 11.96 15.52 0.18
C PHE A 357 12.78 16.81 0.24
N VAL A 358 12.14 17.99 0.25
CA VAL A 358 12.85 19.26 0.42
C VAL A 358 13.52 19.35 1.79
N GLN A 359 12.81 19.00 2.87
CA GLN A 359 13.42 18.98 4.22
C GLN A 359 14.55 17.93 4.31
N GLY A 360 14.37 16.76 3.69
CA GLY A 360 15.43 15.77 3.58
C GLY A 360 16.67 16.32 2.88
N GLY A 361 16.47 17.07 1.80
CA GLY A 361 17.56 17.80 1.09
C GLY A 361 18.23 18.87 1.96
N TYR A 362 17.47 19.61 2.75
CA TYR A 362 18.05 20.58 3.71
C TYR A 362 18.99 19.86 4.70
N PHE A 363 18.58 18.73 5.25
CA PHE A 363 19.44 17.94 6.14
C PHE A 363 20.64 17.32 5.42
N PHE A 364 20.47 16.88 4.18
CA PHE A 364 21.54 16.34 3.37
C PHE A 364 22.65 17.37 3.09
N PHE A 365 22.28 18.65 2.94
CA PHE A 365 23.23 19.75 2.71
C PHE A 365 23.59 20.51 3.99
N ASP A 366 23.38 19.91 5.18
CA ASP A 366 23.68 20.50 6.50
C ASP A 366 23.06 21.89 6.75
N LYS A 367 21.93 22.20 6.09
CA LYS A 367 21.23 23.47 6.23
C LYS A 367 20.28 23.55 7.43
N GLY A 368 20.15 22.44 8.17
CA GLY A 368 19.23 22.36 9.29
C GLY A 368 17.74 22.29 8.90
N PRO A 369 16.81 22.58 9.83
CA PRO A 369 15.39 22.56 9.54
C PRO A 369 14.95 23.75 8.68
N MET A 370 14.08 23.50 7.70
CA MET A 370 13.42 24.55 6.90
C MET A 370 12.47 25.37 7.82
N PRO A 371 12.41 26.70 7.65
CA PRO A 371 11.48 27.53 8.44
C PRO A 371 10.05 27.04 8.34
N MET A 372 9.35 26.98 9.47
CA MET A 372 7.96 26.52 9.59
C MET A 372 7.66 25.14 8.98
N TYR A 373 8.68 24.28 8.83
CA TYR A 373 8.52 22.97 8.21
C TYR A 373 7.41 22.12 8.85
N GLN A 374 7.39 22.03 10.19
CA GLN A 374 6.42 21.19 10.91
C GLN A 374 4.99 21.70 10.73
N GLN A 375 4.79 23.02 10.80
CA GLN A 375 3.50 23.67 10.58
C GLN A 375 3.01 23.44 9.15
N ASN A 376 3.86 23.68 8.14
CA ASN A 376 3.53 23.49 6.74
C ASN A 376 3.19 22.03 6.45
N LEU A 377 3.94 21.10 7.02
CA LEU A 377 3.69 19.66 6.87
C LEU A 377 2.36 19.26 7.51
N PHE A 378 2.05 19.78 8.71
CA PHE A 378 0.78 19.52 9.38
C PHE A 378 -0.41 20.06 8.56
N PHE A 379 -0.41 21.33 8.18
CA PHE A 379 -1.51 21.94 7.43
C PHE A 379 -1.73 21.26 6.07
N THR A 380 -0.66 20.93 5.36
CA THR A 380 -0.75 20.20 4.09
C THR A 380 -1.32 18.80 4.28
N SER A 381 -0.96 18.13 5.39
CA SER A 381 -1.45 16.79 5.72
C SER A 381 -2.96 16.74 6.01
N ILE A 382 -3.61 17.86 6.36
CA ILE A 382 -5.09 17.94 6.55
C ILE A 382 -5.82 17.50 5.28
N GLY A 383 -5.24 17.78 4.10
CA GLY A 383 -5.82 17.38 2.81
C GLY A 383 -6.09 15.89 2.68
N LEU A 384 -5.30 15.04 3.35
CA LEU A 384 -5.45 13.59 3.27
C LEU A 384 -6.76 13.10 3.95
N PRO A 385 -6.96 13.29 5.26
CA PRO A 385 -8.21 12.87 5.90
C PRO A 385 -9.42 13.66 5.40
N ALA A 386 -9.29 14.95 5.10
CA ALA A 386 -10.40 15.74 4.56
C ALA A 386 -10.85 15.20 3.19
N GLY A 387 -9.93 14.88 2.30
CA GLY A 387 -10.23 14.26 1.02
C GLY A 387 -10.91 12.90 1.15
N LEU A 388 -10.44 12.06 2.07
CA LEU A 388 -11.05 10.75 2.36
C LEU A 388 -12.45 10.87 2.95
N LEU A 389 -12.68 11.82 3.86
CA LEU A 389 -14.01 12.10 4.41
C LEU A 389 -14.99 12.47 3.29
N MET A 390 -14.57 13.35 2.37
CA MET A 390 -15.40 13.72 1.22
C MET A 390 -15.72 12.51 0.32
N ILE A 391 -14.77 11.62 0.08
CA ILE A 391 -15.00 10.39 -0.69
C ILE A 391 -16.04 9.50 0.02
N ILE A 392 -15.94 9.34 1.34
CA ILE A 392 -16.89 8.58 2.16
C ILE A 392 -18.29 9.20 2.08
N ILE A 393 -18.41 10.51 2.26
CA ILE A 393 -19.69 11.24 2.13
C ILE A 393 -20.28 11.02 0.74
N GLY A 394 -19.51 11.21 -0.32
CA GLY A 394 -19.97 11.01 -1.69
C GLY A 394 -20.41 9.58 -1.98
N LYS A 395 -19.80 8.59 -1.30
CA LYS A 395 -20.23 7.19 -1.40
C LYS A 395 -21.54 6.94 -0.64
N LEU A 396 -21.74 7.53 0.51
CA LEU A 396 -22.95 7.38 1.32
C LEU A 396 -24.16 8.07 0.68
N LEU A 397 -23.95 9.25 0.07
CA LEU A 397 -24.99 10.02 -0.63
C LEU A 397 -25.37 9.45 -2.00
N ALA A 398 -24.56 8.54 -2.56
CA ALA A 398 -24.93 7.81 -3.77
C ALA A 398 -26.11 6.88 -3.47
N GLN A 399 -27.36 7.39 -3.69
CA GLN A 399 -28.59 6.64 -3.48
C GLN A 399 -28.55 5.28 -4.18
N PRO A 400 -29.11 4.22 -3.59
CA PRO A 400 -29.46 3.03 -4.34
C PRO A 400 -30.46 3.47 -5.43
N ARG A 401 -30.18 3.19 -6.71
CA ARG A 401 -31.22 3.25 -7.73
C ARG A 401 -32.36 2.38 -7.23
N SER A 402 -33.49 2.98 -6.90
CA SER A 402 -34.74 2.29 -6.62
C SER A 402 -35.09 1.45 -7.85
N ILE A 403 -35.01 0.15 -7.72
CA ILE A 403 -35.67 -0.79 -8.62
C ILE A 403 -37.13 -0.74 -8.17
N ASN A 404 -37.88 0.25 -8.60
CA ASN A 404 -39.35 0.31 -8.55
C ASN A 404 -39.80 1.39 -9.53
N GLU A 405 -39.75 1.10 -10.83
CA GLU A 405 -40.80 1.55 -11.75
C GLU A 405 -41.70 0.34 -12.02
N PRO A 406 -42.96 0.36 -11.62
CA PRO A 406 -43.94 -0.60 -12.11
C PRO A 406 -44.07 -0.37 -13.60
N GLN A 407 -43.85 -1.40 -14.39
CA GLN A 407 -44.34 -1.42 -15.78
C GLN A 407 -45.86 -1.26 -15.71
N LEU A 408 -46.33 -0.06 -15.95
CA LEU A 408 -47.73 0.17 -16.33
C LEU A 408 -47.95 -0.60 -17.63
N MET A 409 -48.64 -1.71 -17.53
CA MET A 409 -49.28 -2.36 -18.65
C MET A 409 -50.16 -1.34 -19.33
N LYS A 410 -49.85 -1.01 -20.56
CA LYS A 410 -50.80 -0.40 -21.50
C LYS A 410 -51.50 -1.55 -22.18
N GLU A 411 -52.80 -1.66 -21.89
CA GLU A 411 -53.80 -2.37 -22.68
C GLU A 411 -53.88 -1.80 -24.10
#